data_7a3888f725be0f6664034bdfe5b8a013
#
_entry.id   7a3888f725be0f6664034bdfe5b8a013
#
_cell.length_a   1.000
_cell.length_b   1.000
_cell.length_c   1.000
_cell.angle_alpha   90.00
_cell.angle_beta   90.00
_cell.angle_gamma   90.00
#
_symmetry.space_group_name_H-M   'P 1'
#
loop_
_entity.id
_entity.type
_entity.pdbx_description
1 polymer ?
#
loop_
_entity_poly.entity_id
_entity_poly.type
_entity_poly.pdbx_seq_one_letter_code
_entity_poly.pdbx_strand_id
1 'polypeptide(L)'
;NGDIPTKQYSDTLKRILGDSRFMREIIEQNKESLTEIAYNRSKRALEKVESENHPPSYFQSAEKIDSVAKYFLVNCVEITPLAMQKLLYYAQGFYKVFSGEYLFNDDCEAWVHGPVYRSIYNKYKNYGYNPIEEKAAEYGKVELTNEEQELLEIIMTNFGCYSGKILEKMAHMEAPWRETQKDLS
;
A
#
# COMPACT_ATOMS: atom_id res chain seq x y z
N ASN A 1 -2.59 11.42 -25.87
CA ASN A 1 -1.45 10.49 -25.97
C ASN A 1 -0.73 10.49 -24.62
N GLY A 2 -1.05 9.48 -23.78
CA GLY A 2 -0.36 9.25 -22.53
C GLY A 2 0.92 8.44 -22.80
N ASP A 3 2.04 9.12 -22.96
CA ASP A 3 3.32 8.45 -23.07
C ASP A 3 3.62 7.71 -21.74
N ILE A 4 3.80 6.41 -21.82
CA ILE A 4 4.25 5.58 -20.70
C ILE A 4 5.65 6.10 -20.29
N PRO A 5 5.88 6.45 -19.02
CA PRO A 5 7.18 6.93 -18.57
C PRO A 5 8.28 5.92 -18.96
N THR A 6 9.32 6.38 -19.62
CA THR A 6 10.48 5.54 -19.93
C THR A 6 11.14 5.07 -18.63
N LYS A 7 11.87 3.93 -18.66
CA LYS A 7 12.60 3.42 -17.50
C LYS A 7 13.47 4.51 -16.84
N GLN A 8 14.12 5.33 -17.65
CA GLN A 8 14.94 6.45 -17.17
C GLN A 8 14.12 7.49 -16.39
N TYR A 9 12.90 7.79 -16.83
CA TYR A 9 12.01 8.72 -16.14
C TYR A 9 11.52 8.12 -14.81
N SER A 10 11.19 6.84 -14.81
CA SER A 10 10.82 6.09 -13.60
C SER A 10 11.96 6.04 -12.57
N ASP A 11 13.19 5.79 -13.02
CA ASP A 11 14.37 5.75 -12.15
C ASP A 11 14.71 7.15 -11.58
N THR A 12 14.52 8.20 -12.37
CA THR A 12 14.67 9.60 -11.91
C THR A 12 13.61 9.93 -10.86
N LEU A 13 12.35 9.57 -11.08
CA LEU A 13 11.28 9.77 -10.10
C LEU A 13 11.54 9.01 -8.79
N LYS A 14 12.01 7.76 -8.86
CA LYS A 14 12.41 6.99 -7.67
C LYS A 14 13.53 7.67 -6.90
N ARG A 15 14.51 8.21 -7.60
CA ARG A 15 15.63 8.94 -6.97
C ARG A 15 15.16 10.25 -6.35
N ILE A 16 14.28 11.00 -7.01
CA ILE A 16 13.65 12.22 -6.47
C ILE A 16 12.92 11.91 -5.17
N LEU A 17 12.16 10.83 -5.13
CA LEU A 17 11.34 10.44 -3.97
C LEU A 17 12.17 9.85 -2.82
N GLY A 18 13.40 9.39 -3.09
CA GLY A 18 14.26 8.72 -2.10
C GLY A 18 15.37 9.57 -1.50
N ASP A 19 15.68 10.74 -2.07
CA ASP A 19 16.81 11.58 -1.62
C ASP A 19 16.37 13.04 -1.43
N SER A 20 16.22 13.44 -0.17
CA SER A 20 15.82 14.80 0.19
C SER A 20 16.84 15.86 -0.28
N ARG A 21 18.14 15.50 -0.36
CA ARG A 21 19.18 16.37 -0.89
C ARG A 21 19.02 16.58 -2.39
N PHE A 22 18.72 15.51 -3.11
CA PHE A 22 18.44 15.58 -4.55
C PHE A 22 17.18 16.40 -4.85
N MET A 23 16.13 16.23 -4.03
CA MET A 23 14.93 17.08 -4.12
C MET A 23 15.25 18.56 -3.88
N ARG A 24 16.09 18.86 -2.90
CA ARG A 24 16.54 20.24 -2.62
C ARG A 24 17.26 20.85 -3.83
N GLU A 25 18.19 20.11 -4.42
CA GLU A 25 18.90 20.55 -5.62
C GLU A 25 17.96 20.86 -6.77
N ILE A 26 16.97 20.01 -7.05
CA ILE A 26 15.98 20.23 -8.10
C ILE A 26 15.13 21.48 -7.83
N ILE A 27 14.66 21.69 -6.61
CA ILE A 27 13.88 22.87 -6.23
C ILE A 27 14.70 24.14 -6.43
N GLU A 28 15.95 24.15 -5.99
CA GLU A 28 16.82 25.32 -6.15
C GLU A 28 17.20 25.59 -7.63
N GLN A 29 17.53 24.54 -8.39
CA GLN A 29 17.84 24.68 -9.83
C GLN A 29 16.69 25.21 -10.67
N ASN A 30 15.44 24.92 -10.27
CA ASN A 30 14.25 25.36 -10.98
C ASN A 30 13.55 26.57 -10.33
N LYS A 31 14.18 27.23 -9.39
CA LYS A 31 13.63 28.36 -8.64
C LYS A 31 13.07 29.46 -9.54
N GLU A 32 13.79 29.82 -10.61
CA GLU A 32 13.37 30.86 -11.55
C GLU A 32 12.18 30.46 -12.43
N SER A 33 11.97 29.14 -12.59
CA SER A 33 10.86 28.57 -13.36
C SER A 33 9.59 28.35 -12.53
N LEU A 34 9.71 28.43 -11.20
CA LEU A 34 8.60 28.23 -10.28
C LEU A 34 7.99 29.57 -9.86
N THR A 35 6.67 29.58 -9.69
CA THR A 35 6.04 30.73 -9.00
C THR A 35 6.51 30.76 -7.54
N GLU A 36 6.57 31.94 -6.93
CA GLU A 36 6.97 32.11 -5.54
C GLU A 36 6.15 31.22 -4.57
N ILE A 37 4.86 31.08 -4.85
CA ILE A 37 3.96 30.22 -4.06
C ILE A 37 4.36 28.74 -4.21
N ALA A 38 4.63 28.29 -5.43
CA ALA A 38 5.04 26.92 -5.71
C ALA A 38 6.39 26.60 -5.06
N TYR A 39 7.36 27.50 -5.19
CA TYR A 39 8.68 27.37 -4.57
C TYR A 39 8.59 27.27 -3.04
N ASN A 40 7.88 28.19 -2.39
CA ASN A 40 7.71 28.19 -0.94
C ASN A 40 6.94 26.94 -0.43
N ARG A 41 5.97 26.46 -1.20
CA ARG A 41 5.23 25.23 -0.87
C ARG A 41 6.13 24.00 -0.96
N SER A 42 6.92 23.88 -2.02
CA SER A 42 7.87 22.76 -2.20
C SER A 42 8.94 22.77 -1.13
N LYS A 43 9.46 23.94 -0.75
CA LYS A 43 10.45 24.10 0.31
C LYS A 43 9.90 23.68 1.67
N ARG A 44 8.69 24.12 2.04
CA ARG A 44 8.04 23.70 3.30
C ARG A 44 7.77 22.20 3.35
N ALA A 45 7.35 21.61 2.24
CA ALA A 45 7.15 20.16 2.16
C ALA A 45 8.47 19.40 2.37
N LEU A 46 9.57 19.88 1.78
CA LEU A 46 10.89 19.31 1.96
C LEU A 46 11.39 19.45 3.41
N GLU A 47 11.24 20.63 4.02
CA GLU A 47 11.61 20.89 5.41
C GLU A 47 10.82 19.98 6.37
N LYS A 48 9.55 19.72 6.08
CA LYS A 48 8.73 18.78 6.86
C LYS A 48 9.29 17.36 6.76
N VAL A 49 9.60 16.88 5.57
CA VAL A 49 10.21 15.55 5.34
C VAL A 49 11.56 15.41 6.05
N GLU A 50 12.38 16.46 6.04
CA GLU A 50 13.69 16.46 6.71
C GLU A 50 13.60 16.54 8.23
N SER A 51 12.61 17.28 8.77
CA SER A 51 12.41 17.43 10.22
C SER A 51 11.86 16.18 10.89
N GLU A 52 11.09 15.38 10.15
CA GLU A 52 10.48 14.16 10.67
C GLU A 52 11.47 12.98 10.71
N ASN A 53 12.72 13.15 10.24
CA ASN A 53 13.77 12.11 10.18
C ASN A 53 13.29 10.78 9.59
N HIS A 54 12.22 10.81 8.79
CA HIS A 54 11.65 9.65 8.14
C HIS A 54 12.06 9.66 6.66
N PRO A 55 12.57 8.56 6.13
CA PRO A 55 12.68 8.42 4.67
C PRO A 55 11.28 8.61 4.08
N PRO A 56 11.16 9.24 2.86
CA PRO A 56 9.86 9.43 2.22
C PRO A 56 9.07 8.12 2.20
N SER A 57 7.80 8.19 2.54
CA SER A 57 6.89 7.03 2.66
C SER A 57 6.89 6.07 1.45
N TYR A 58 7.42 6.51 0.32
CA TYR A 58 7.52 5.71 -0.90
C TYR A 58 8.49 4.52 -0.80
N PHE A 59 9.56 4.59 0.03
CA PHE A 59 10.43 3.44 0.30
C PHE A 59 9.92 2.55 1.44
N GLN A 60 9.00 3.08 2.27
CA GLN A 60 8.33 2.30 3.32
C GLN A 60 7.12 1.51 2.79
N SER A 61 6.67 1.76 1.55
CA SER A 61 5.41 1.19 1.06
C SER A 61 5.43 -0.33 0.97
N ALA A 62 6.50 -0.93 0.45
CA ALA A 62 6.63 -2.39 0.39
C ALA A 62 6.74 -3.00 1.80
N GLU A 63 7.44 -2.31 2.72
CA GLU A 63 7.53 -2.70 4.12
C GLU A 63 6.20 -2.48 4.85
N LYS A 64 5.42 -1.46 4.47
CA LYS A 64 4.14 -1.16 5.13
C LYS A 64 3.07 -2.21 4.81
N ILE A 65 2.89 -2.60 3.55
CA ILE A 65 1.95 -3.68 3.20
C ILE A 65 2.38 -5.01 3.84
N ASP A 66 3.68 -5.27 3.93
CA ASP A 66 4.22 -6.43 4.64
C ASP A 66 3.91 -6.36 6.14
N SER A 67 4.02 -5.19 6.77
CA SER A 67 3.66 -4.99 8.18
C SER A 67 2.18 -5.24 8.44
N VAL A 68 1.30 -4.77 7.53
CA VAL A 68 -0.15 -5.03 7.60
C VAL A 68 -0.45 -6.52 7.40
N ALA A 69 0.19 -7.17 6.43
CA ALA A 69 0.03 -8.62 6.21
C ALA A 69 0.47 -9.44 7.43
N LYS A 70 1.61 -9.09 8.01
CA LYS A 70 2.12 -9.71 9.24
C LYS A 70 1.18 -9.52 10.42
N TYR A 71 0.59 -8.33 10.57
CA TYR A 71 -0.40 -8.09 11.60
C TYR A 71 -1.56 -9.08 11.52
N PHE A 72 -2.11 -9.30 10.31
CA PHE A 72 -3.17 -10.29 10.10
C PHE A 72 -2.70 -11.71 10.39
N LEU A 73 -1.50 -12.11 9.95
CA LEU A 73 -0.96 -13.44 10.19
C LEU A 73 -0.77 -13.75 11.69
N VAL A 74 -0.41 -12.75 12.47
CA VAL A 74 -0.22 -12.91 13.93
C VAL A 74 -1.55 -12.99 14.68
N ASN A 75 -2.55 -12.23 14.25
CA ASN A 75 -3.78 -12.02 15.01
C ASN A 75 -4.97 -12.86 14.51
N CYS A 76 -4.92 -13.42 13.30
CA CYS A 76 -5.96 -14.31 12.78
C CYS A 76 -5.53 -15.78 12.93
N VAL A 77 -6.49 -16.66 13.18
CA VAL A 77 -6.22 -18.09 13.45
C VAL A 77 -5.66 -18.82 12.23
N GLU A 78 -6.28 -18.60 11.07
CA GLU A 78 -5.89 -19.22 9.78
C GLU A 78 -6.15 -18.25 8.64
N ILE A 79 -5.12 -17.91 7.89
CA ILE A 79 -5.24 -17.04 6.71
C ILE A 79 -4.67 -17.75 5.50
N THR A 80 -5.51 -17.97 4.47
CA THR A 80 -5.05 -18.43 3.16
C THR A 80 -4.55 -17.24 2.33
N PRO A 81 -3.70 -17.47 1.29
CA PRO A 81 -3.28 -16.40 0.37
C PRO A 81 -4.46 -15.60 -0.23
N LEU A 82 -5.58 -16.27 -0.54
CA LEU A 82 -6.78 -15.60 -1.04
C LEU A 82 -7.41 -14.69 0.01
N ALA A 83 -7.56 -15.15 1.26
CA ALA A 83 -8.10 -14.34 2.35
C ALA A 83 -7.20 -13.13 2.63
N MET A 84 -5.87 -13.32 2.66
CA MET A 84 -4.90 -12.24 2.86
C MET A 84 -5.11 -11.10 1.86
N GLN A 85 -5.24 -11.40 0.57
CA GLN A 85 -5.47 -10.38 -0.46
C GLN A 85 -6.73 -9.54 -0.19
N LYS A 86 -7.80 -10.17 0.26
CA LYS A 86 -9.07 -9.48 0.53
C LYS A 86 -9.04 -8.67 1.81
N LEU A 87 -8.37 -9.17 2.85
CA LEU A 87 -8.18 -8.40 4.09
C LEU A 87 -7.34 -7.14 3.84
N LEU A 88 -6.28 -7.23 3.04
CA LEU A 88 -5.49 -6.07 2.62
C LEU A 88 -6.30 -5.07 1.80
N TYR A 89 -7.15 -5.55 0.89
CA TYR A 89 -8.04 -4.69 0.11
C TYR A 89 -9.03 -3.93 1.01
N TYR A 90 -9.65 -4.60 1.96
CA TYR A 90 -10.54 -3.95 2.93
C TYR A 90 -9.79 -2.98 3.83
N ALA A 91 -8.61 -3.36 4.33
CA ALA A 91 -7.79 -2.47 5.15
C ALA A 91 -7.45 -1.17 4.41
N GLN A 92 -7.00 -1.27 3.18
CA GLN A 92 -6.70 -0.11 2.32
C GLN A 92 -7.94 0.76 2.08
N GLY A 93 -9.07 0.13 1.71
CA GLY A 93 -10.31 0.83 1.38
C GLY A 93 -10.88 1.59 2.59
N PHE A 94 -10.97 0.93 3.74
CA PHE A 94 -11.46 1.57 4.96
C PHE A 94 -10.52 2.64 5.47
N TYR A 95 -9.19 2.41 5.44
CA TYR A 95 -8.23 3.43 5.82
C TYR A 95 -8.37 4.69 4.96
N LYS A 96 -8.52 4.52 3.63
CA LYS A 96 -8.75 5.64 2.71
C LYS A 96 -10.01 6.43 3.04
N VAL A 97 -11.09 5.76 3.44
CA VAL A 97 -12.35 6.42 3.81
C VAL A 97 -12.22 7.19 5.11
N PHE A 98 -11.54 6.64 6.12
CA PHE A 98 -11.44 7.25 7.45
C PHE A 98 -10.37 8.33 7.56
N SER A 99 -9.18 8.09 6.98
CA SER A 99 -8.05 9.03 7.08
C SER A 99 -7.94 10.01 5.90
N GLY A 100 -8.58 9.71 4.77
CA GLY A 100 -8.37 10.43 3.51
C GLY A 100 -7.08 10.04 2.79
N GLU A 101 -6.24 9.17 3.37
CA GLU A 101 -4.94 8.74 2.85
C GLU A 101 -4.91 7.24 2.55
N TYR A 102 -3.91 6.79 1.81
CA TYR A 102 -3.69 5.35 1.59
C TYR A 102 -2.85 4.77 2.73
N LEU A 103 -3.22 3.59 3.22
CA LEU A 103 -2.47 2.87 4.26
C LEU A 103 -1.09 2.42 3.76
N PHE A 104 -1.03 2.04 2.49
CA PHE A 104 0.20 1.69 1.76
C PHE A 104 0.05 2.07 0.28
N ASN A 105 1.18 2.17 -0.44
CA ASN A 105 1.19 2.70 -1.81
C ASN A 105 1.25 1.61 -2.89
N ASP A 106 1.08 0.35 -2.51
CA ASP A 106 1.07 -0.77 -3.45
C ASP A 106 -0.14 -0.71 -4.37
N ASP A 107 0.08 -0.95 -5.66
CA ASP A 107 -0.98 -1.00 -6.65
C ASP A 107 -1.84 -2.25 -6.48
N CYS A 108 -3.16 -2.05 -6.50
CA CYS A 108 -4.14 -3.12 -6.46
C CYS A 108 -4.57 -3.49 -7.87
N GLU A 109 -4.38 -4.75 -8.27
CA GLU A 109 -4.77 -5.27 -9.57
C GLU A 109 -6.11 -6.00 -9.49
N ALA A 110 -6.95 -5.84 -10.52
CA ALA A 110 -8.25 -6.52 -10.62
C ALA A 110 -8.12 -7.88 -11.33
N TRP A 111 -7.86 -8.94 -10.58
CA TRP A 111 -7.74 -10.30 -11.11
C TRP A 111 -9.10 -11.03 -11.07
N VAL A 112 -9.16 -12.21 -11.73
CA VAL A 112 -10.37 -13.05 -11.78
C VAL A 112 -10.91 -13.41 -10.39
N HIS A 113 -10.02 -13.61 -9.42
CA HIS A 113 -10.37 -13.88 -8.02
C HIS A 113 -10.48 -12.62 -7.16
N GLY A 114 -10.71 -11.46 -7.77
CA GLY A 114 -10.89 -10.19 -7.08
C GLY A 114 -9.59 -9.38 -6.97
N PRO A 115 -9.56 -8.33 -6.14
CA PRO A 115 -8.42 -7.43 -5.97
C PRO A 115 -7.18 -8.17 -5.42
N VAL A 116 -5.99 -7.85 -5.99
CA VAL A 116 -4.70 -8.50 -5.67
C VAL A 116 -3.58 -7.48 -5.58
N TYR A 117 -2.79 -7.57 -4.54
CA TYR A 117 -1.49 -6.91 -4.40
C TYR A 117 -0.39 -7.89 -4.82
N ARG A 118 0.27 -7.63 -5.95
CA ARG A 118 1.22 -8.55 -6.60
C ARG A 118 2.42 -8.90 -5.72
N SER A 119 2.91 -7.98 -4.90
CA SER A 119 4.01 -8.22 -3.96
C SER A 119 3.65 -9.33 -2.97
N ILE A 120 2.50 -9.22 -2.33
CA ILE A 120 1.98 -10.19 -1.36
C ILE A 120 1.57 -11.50 -2.03
N TYR A 121 0.99 -11.45 -3.25
CA TYR A 121 0.71 -12.65 -4.02
C TYR A 121 1.98 -13.46 -4.28
N ASN A 122 3.04 -12.83 -4.79
CA ASN A 122 4.30 -13.53 -5.07
C ASN A 122 4.93 -14.15 -3.82
N LYS A 123 4.77 -13.52 -2.67
CA LYS A 123 5.28 -13.99 -1.39
C LYS A 123 4.57 -15.25 -0.92
N TYR A 124 3.24 -15.31 -1.05
CA TYR A 124 2.42 -16.37 -0.43
C TYR A 124 1.78 -17.36 -1.41
N LYS A 125 1.91 -17.17 -2.73
CA LYS A 125 1.26 -18.04 -3.76
C LYS A 125 1.56 -19.54 -3.61
N ASN A 126 2.73 -19.89 -3.08
CA ASN A 126 3.15 -21.29 -2.92
C ASN A 126 2.33 -22.06 -1.87
N TYR A 127 1.65 -21.38 -0.96
CA TYR A 127 0.71 -22.00 -0.02
C TYR A 127 -0.58 -22.47 -0.69
N GLY A 128 -0.89 -21.96 -1.89
CA GLY A 128 -2.09 -22.35 -2.65
C GLY A 128 -3.38 -22.08 -1.88
N TYR A 129 -4.10 -23.13 -1.52
CA TYR A 129 -5.33 -23.05 -0.73
C TYR A 129 -5.12 -23.29 0.78
N ASN A 130 -3.89 -23.60 1.18
CA ASN A 130 -3.58 -23.88 2.57
C ASN A 130 -3.37 -22.57 3.34
N PRO A 131 -3.54 -22.57 4.67
CA PRO A 131 -3.15 -21.46 5.51
C PRO A 131 -1.66 -21.11 5.34
N ILE A 132 -1.33 -19.84 5.51
CA ILE A 132 0.04 -19.34 5.51
C ILE A 132 0.65 -19.70 6.86
N GLU A 133 1.61 -20.62 6.87
CA GLU A 133 2.31 -21.12 8.06
C GLU A 133 3.67 -20.42 8.23
N GLU A 134 3.66 -19.11 8.44
CA GLU A 134 4.86 -18.39 8.86
C GLU A 134 4.91 -18.33 10.39
N LYS A 135 6.08 -18.59 10.99
CA LYS A 135 6.23 -18.52 12.44
C LYS A 135 6.27 -17.06 12.90
N ALA A 136 5.51 -16.75 13.94
CA ALA A 136 5.47 -15.39 14.52
C ALA A 136 6.86 -14.81 14.84
N ALA A 137 7.85 -15.66 15.18
CA ALA A 137 9.24 -15.25 15.42
C ALA A 137 9.98 -14.73 14.17
N GLU A 138 9.48 -15.03 12.97
CA GLU A 138 10.06 -14.56 11.69
C GLU A 138 9.56 -13.17 11.31
N TYR A 139 8.58 -12.67 12.04
CA TYR A 139 7.95 -11.40 11.74
C TYR A 139 8.69 -10.22 12.32
N GLY A 140 9.78 -9.88 12.29
CA GLY A 140 10.39 -8.66 12.78
C GLY A 140 9.41 -7.64 13.43
N LYS A 141 9.84 -6.52 13.84
CA LYS A 141 8.96 -5.51 14.43
C LYS A 141 7.92 -5.03 13.41
N VAL A 142 6.65 -5.19 13.75
CA VAL A 142 5.54 -4.62 12.94
C VAL A 142 5.46 -3.12 13.25
N GLU A 143 5.78 -2.29 12.26
CA GLU A 143 5.73 -0.83 12.39
C GLU A 143 4.36 -0.30 11.96
N LEU A 144 3.43 -0.25 12.91
CA LEU A 144 2.10 0.30 12.75
C LEU A 144 1.83 1.33 13.84
N THR A 145 1.17 2.43 13.49
CA THR A 145 0.68 3.40 14.46
C THR A 145 -0.50 2.83 15.25
N ASN A 146 -0.87 3.45 16.36
CA ASN A 146 -2.03 3.02 17.15
C ASN A 146 -3.33 3.11 16.33
N GLU A 147 -3.51 4.17 15.55
CA GLU A 147 -4.68 4.36 14.68
C GLU A 147 -4.79 3.27 13.60
N GLU A 148 -3.65 2.89 13.01
CA GLU A 148 -3.59 1.80 12.04
C GLU A 148 -3.93 0.46 12.68
N GLN A 149 -3.41 0.19 13.89
CA GLN A 149 -3.72 -1.04 14.62
C GLN A 149 -5.19 -1.13 15.00
N GLU A 150 -5.80 -0.05 15.48
CA GLU A 150 -7.23 0.02 15.79
C GLU A 150 -8.09 -0.29 14.55
N LEU A 151 -7.75 0.28 13.40
CA LEU A 151 -8.44 -0.03 12.15
C LEU A 151 -8.28 -1.50 11.76
N LEU A 152 -7.06 -2.03 11.82
CA LEU A 152 -6.81 -3.43 11.46
C LEU A 152 -7.53 -4.40 12.41
N GLU A 153 -7.67 -4.06 13.68
CA GLU A 153 -8.46 -4.83 14.64
C GLU A 153 -9.96 -4.85 14.26
N ILE A 154 -10.49 -3.70 13.83
CA ILE A 154 -11.87 -3.62 13.31
C ILE A 154 -12.03 -4.50 12.07
N ILE A 155 -11.09 -4.45 11.12
CA ILE A 155 -11.10 -5.28 9.92
C ILE A 155 -11.04 -6.76 10.29
N MET A 156 -10.14 -7.14 11.18
CA MET A 156 -9.98 -8.51 11.65
C MET A 156 -11.27 -9.02 12.33
N THR A 157 -11.85 -8.22 13.22
CA THR A 157 -13.08 -8.59 13.96
C THR A 157 -14.27 -8.81 13.01
N ASN A 158 -14.40 -8.00 11.96
CA ASN A 158 -15.55 -8.04 11.08
C ASN A 158 -15.36 -8.94 9.84
N PHE A 159 -14.13 -9.13 9.38
CA PHE A 159 -13.82 -9.85 8.14
C PHE A 159 -12.89 -11.05 8.36
N GLY A 160 -12.10 -11.09 9.41
CA GLY A 160 -11.09 -12.13 9.66
C GLY A 160 -11.67 -13.52 9.92
N CYS A 161 -12.96 -13.61 10.29
CA CYS A 161 -13.66 -14.89 10.47
C CYS A 161 -14.15 -15.52 9.15
N TYR A 162 -14.11 -14.78 8.02
CA TYR A 162 -14.60 -15.28 6.75
C TYR A 162 -13.51 -15.99 5.95
N SER A 163 -13.90 -17.09 5.28
CA SER A 163 -13.01 -17.75 4.33
C SER A 163 -12.66 -16.85 3.14
N GLY A 164 -11.52 -17.10 2.50
CA GLY A 164 -11.11 -16.36 1.30
C GLY A 164 -12.17 -16.37 0.19
N LYS A 165 -12.97 -17.44 0.06
CA LYS A 165 -14.07 -17.53 -0.91
C LYS A 165 -15.26 -16.65 -0.57
N ILE A 166 -15.58 -16.46 0.69
CA ILE A 166 -16.62 -15.52 1.11
C ILE A 166 -16.16 -14.09 0.84
N LEU A 167 -14.93 -13.76 1.25
CA LEU A 167 -14.34 -12.44 1.02
C LEU A 167 -14.20 -12.12 -0.49
N GLU A 168 -13.87 -13.12 -1.33
CA GLU A 168 -13.85 -12.99 -2.79
C GLU A 168 -15.24 -12.58 -3.32
N LYS A 169 -16.32 -13.29 -2.90
CA LYS A 169 -17.68 -12.96 -3.29
C LYS A 169 -18.10 -11.55 -2.86
N MET A 170 -17.71 -11.15 -1.65
CA MET A 170 -17.99 -9.79 -1.16
C MET A 170 -17.29 -8.74 -2.02
N ALA A 171 -16.00 -8.89 -2.29
CA ALA A 171 -15.22 -7.96 -3.12
C ALA A 171 -15.79 -7.88 -4.56
N HIS A 172 -16.29 -8.98 -5.12
CA HIS A 172 -16.92 -9.00 -6.46
C HIS A 172 -18.25 -8.23 -6.52
N MET A 173 -18.92 -8.03 -5.41
CA MET A 173 -20.15 -7.22 -5.36
C MET A 173 -19.85 -5.71 -5.30
N GLU A 174 -18.64 -5.30 -5.02
CA GLU A 174 -18.27 -3.91 -4.87
C GLU A 174 -18.00 -3.22 -6.21
N ALA A 175 -18.32 -1.92 -6.27
CA ALA A 175 -18.19 -1.12 -7.49
C ALA A 175 -16.76 -1.08 -8.03
N PRO A 176 -15.69 -0.86 -7.21
CA PRO A 176 -14.34 -0.71 -7.73
C PRO A 176 -13.88 -1.90 -8.57
N TRP A 177 -14.13 -3.13 -8.10
CA TRP A 177 -13.76 -4.32 -8.84
C TRP A 177 -14.63 -4.55 -10.07
N ARG A 178 -15.97 -4.40 -9.93
CA ARG A 178 -16.92 -4.61 -11.02
C ARG A 178 -16.71 -3.66 -12.19
N GLU A 179 -16.43 -2.40 -11.90
CA GLU A 179 -16.19 -1.37 -12.93
C GLU A 179 -14.89 -1.63 -13.66
N THR A 180 -13.82 -1.92 -12.94
CA THR A 180 -12.52 -2.27 -13.55
C THR A 180 -12.61 -3.51 -14.44
N GLN A 181 -13.38 -4.54 -14.05
CA GLN A 181 -13.56 -5.74 -14.87
C GLN A 181 -14.36 -5.49 -16.14
N LYS A 182 -15.31 -4.55 -16.14
CA LYS A 182 -16.05 -4.15 -17.36
C LYS A 182 -15.15 -3.47 -18.38
N ASP A 183 -14.19 -2.69 -17.91
CA ASP A 183 -13.25 -1.97 -18.79
C ASP A 183 -12.19 -2.91 -19.41
N LEU A 184 -12.01 -4.10 -18.86
CA LEU A 184 -11.07 -5.13 -19.33
C LEU A 184 -11.72 -6.18 -20.27
N SER A 185 -13.05 -6.19 -20.39
CA SER A 185 -13.83 -7.11 -21.20
C SER A 185 -14.30 -6.46 -22.50
#